data_9f3f168bae3d7cb2b275653ff0c9f130
#
_entry.id   9f3f168bae3d7cb2b275653ff0c9f130
#
_cell.length_a   1.000
_cell.length_b   1.000
_cell.length_c   1.000
_cell.angle_alpha   90.00
_cell.angle_beta   90.00
_cell.angle_gamma   90.00
#
_symmetry.space_group_name_H-M   'P 1'
#
loop_
_entity.id
_entity.type
_entity.pdbx_description
1 polymer ?
#
loop_
_entity_poly.entity_id
_entity_poly.type
_entity_poly.pdbx_seq_one_letter_code
_entity_poly.pdbx_strand_id
1 'polypeptide(L)'
;YDTGYPPEGEGVCTDVIWYAIDNAGYNFKAMIDKDIELNKEEYKLIDIIDPNIDFRRVSTQYTFLKRYVESYSTDYEDIMEFNPGDILTFDDADHIAMVSDKRNAKGIPYLIQNRDETQEEKEEDRLEITDMEITGHFRFTYNNDIKKLIKSI
;
A
#
# COMPACT_ATOMS: atom_id res chain seq x y z
N TYR A 1 -18.57 -2.61 -0.62
CA TYR A 1 -19.06 -3.28 0.60
C TYR A 1 -19.70 -2.26 1.52
N ASP A 2 -20.80 -2.60 2.15
CA ASP A 2 -21.61 -1.67 2.99
C ASP A 2 -20.83 -1.11 4.18
N THR A 3 -19.85 -1.87 4.69
CA THR A 3 -18.97 -1.46 5.80
C THR A 3 -17.65 -0.85 5.33
N GLY A 4 -17.40 -0.84 4.03
CA GLY A 4 -16.10 -0.50 3.42
C GLY A 4 -15.09 -1.65 3.44
N TYR A 5 -15.27 -2.67 4.27
CA TYR A 5 -14.35 -3.80 4.39
C TYR A 5 -14.85 -5.04 3.62
N PRO A 6 -13.97 -5.83 2.99
CA PRO A 6 -14.36 -7.05 2.31
C PRO A 6 -14.81 -8.12 3.32
N PRO A 7 -15.68 -9.05 2.91
CA PRO A 7 -15.96 -10.26 3.68
C PRO A 7 -14.70 -11.09 3.91
N GLU A 8 -14.74 -11.95 4.93
CA GLU A 8 -13.66 -12.89 5.21
C GLU A 8 -13.35 -13.76 3.97
N GLY A 9 -12.07 -13.86 3.61
CA GLY A 9 -11.62 -14.63 2.45
C GLY A 9 -11.67 -13.89 1.11
N GLU A 10 -12.19 -12.66 1.09
CA GLU A 10 -12.19 -11.80 -0.10
C GLU A 10 -11.22 -10.63 0.07
N GLY A 11 -10.75 -10.06 -1.04
CA GLY A 11 -9.91 -8.87 -1.01
C GLY A 11 -9.23 -8.60 -2.34
N VAL A 12 -8.74 -7.36 -2.50
CA VAL A 12 -7.94 -6.90 -3.63
C VAL A 12 -6.56 -6.47 -3.13
N CYS A 13 -5.70 -5.98 -4.03
CA CYS A 13 -4.32 -5.62 -3.70
C CYS A 13 -4.20 -4.63 -2.53
N THR A 14 -5.06 -3.61 -2.47
CA THR A 14 -5.08 -2.60 -1.41
C THR A 14 -5.49 -3.16 -0.04
N ASP A 15 -6.23 -4.27 -0.02
CA ASP A 15 -6.68 -4.88 1.24
C ASP A 15 -5.52 -5.52 2.01
N VAL A 16 -4.48 -5.99 1.31
CA VAL A 16 -3.24 -6.47 1.93
C VAL A 16 -2.58 -5.35 2.75
N ILE A 17 -2.56 -4.13 2.20
CA ILE A 17 -1.86 -3.00 2.81
C ILE A 17 -2.61 -2.48 4.04
N TRP A 18 -3.91 -2.16 3.91
CA TRP A 18 -4.65 -1.65 5.08
C TRP A 18 -4.70 -2.68 6.21
N TYR A 19 -4.87 -3.96 5.86
CA TYR A 19 -4.91 -5.04 6.84
C TYR A 19 -3.58 -5.18 7.59
N ALA A 20 -2.44 -5.08 6.90
CA ALA A 20 -1.13 -5.13 7.53
C ALA A 20 -0.89 -3.94 8.46
N ILE A 21 -1.26 -2.72 8.04
CA ILE A 21 -1.12 -1.50 8.85
C ILE A 21 -2.05 -1.54 10.07
N ASP A 22 -3.30 -2.01 9.91
CA ASP A 22 -4.25 -2.17 11.02
C ASP A 22 -3.75 -3.20 12.04
N ASN A 23 -3.17 -4.32 11.58
CA ASN A 23 -2.54 -5.30 12.48
C ASN A 23 -1.29 -4.76 13.19
N ALA A 24 -0.63 -3.76 12.64
CA ALA A 24 0.45 -3.04 13.30
C ALA A 24 -0.05 -2.03 14.36
N GLY A 25 -1.36 -1.92 14.54
CA GLY A 25 -2.00 -1.08 15.57
C GLY A 25 -2.43 0.30 15.09
N TYR A 26 -2.52 0.53 13.77
CA TYR A 26 -2.96 1.80 13.18
C TYR A 26 -4.29 1.63 12.46
N ASN A 27 -5.23 2.53 12.64
CA ASN A 27 -6.46 2.54 11.85
C ASN A 27 -6.20 3.27 10.53
N PHE A 28 -5.77 2.52 9.51
CA PHE A 28 -5.36 3.08 8.22
C PHE A 28 -6.51 3.78 7.50
N LYS A 29 -7.72 3.20 7.54
CA LYS A 29 -8.92 3.83 7.00
C LYS A 29 -9.17 5.19 7.62
N ALA A 30 -9.19 5.28 8.96
CA ALA A 30 -9.44 6.54 9.65
C ALA A 30 -8.37 7.61 9.34
N MET A 31 -7.10 7.20 9.18
CA MET A 31 -6.04 8.12 8.78
C MET A 31 -6.23 8.66 7.37
N ILE A 32 -6.59 7.81 6.41
CA ILE A 32 -6.89 8.22 5.03
C ILE A 32 -8.12 9.14 4.99
N ASP A 33 -9.22 8.73 5.63
CA ASP A 33 -10.46 9.52 5.69
C ASP A 33 -10.18 10.92 6.25
N LYS A 34 -9.37 11.00 7.30
CA LYS A 34 -8.99 12.29 7.92
C LYS A 34 -8.11 13.14 7.00
N ASP A 35 -7.15 12.53 6.31
CA ASP A 35 -6.32 13.29 5.37
C ASP A 35 -7.12 13.78 4.16
N ILE A 36 -8.07 12.99 3.65
CA ILE A 36 -8.98 13.42 2.59
C ILE A 36 -9.85 14.59 3.07
N GLU A 37 -10.38 14.55 4.31
CA GLU A 37 -11.16 15.64 4.90
C GLU A 37 -10.36 16.96 4.94
N LEU A 38 -9.07 16.88 5.33
CA LEU A 38 -8.22 18.05 5.52
C LEU A 38 -7.56 18.56 4.22
N ASN A 39 -7.32 17.68 3.25
CA ASN A 39 -6.49 17.93 2.08
C ASN A 39 -7.09 17.31 0.81
N LYS A 40 -8.37 17.50 0.58
CA LYS A 40 -9.11 16.88 -0.56
C LYS A 40 -8.46 17.17 -1.92
N GLU A 41 -7.84 18.34 -2.07
CA GLU A 41 -7.17 18.78 -3.29
C GLU A 41 -5.96 17.92 -3.69
N GLU A 42 -5.37 17.21 -2.75
CA GLU A 42 -4.27 16.27 -3.02
C GLU A 42 -4.76 14.95 -3.66
N TYR A 43 -6.02 14.62 -3.42
CA TYR A 43 -6.67 13.38 -3.89
C TYR A 43 -7.45 13.64 -5.19
N LYS A 44 -6.70 13.91 -6.26
CA LYS A 44 -7.26 14.40 -7.55
C LYS A 44 -8.19 13.44 -8.25
N LEU A 45 -8.06 12.12 -7.98
CA LEU A 45 -8.89 11.09 -8.60
C LEU A 45 -10.17 10.78 -7.80
N ILE A 46 -10.41 11.49 -6.70
CA ILE A 46 -11.65 11.40 -5.93
C ILE A 46 -12.54 12.57 -6.31
N ASP A 47 -13.59 12.34 -7.08
CA ASP A 47 -14.59 13.37 -7.40
C ASP A 47 -15.57 13.55 -6.23
N ILE A 48 -16.18 12.45 -5.79
CA ILE A 48 -17.10 12.39 -4.66
C ILE A 48 -16.47 11.52 -3.57
N ILE A 49 -16.38 12.07 -2.36
CA ILE A 49 -15.81 11.35 -1.22
C ILE A 49 -16.74 10.19 -0.82
N ASP A 50 -16.21 8.99 -0.81
CA ASP A 50 -16.89 7.78 -0.28
C ASP A 50 -15.95 7.03 0.67
N PRO A 51 -16.11 7.18 2.00
CA PRO A 51 -15.24 6.54 2.98
C PRO A 51 -15.24 5.00 2.91
N ASN A 52 -16.22 4.38 2.27
CA ASN A 52 -16.28 2.94 2.11
C ASN A 52 -15.50 2.42 0.89
N ILE A 53 -15.07 3.32 0.01
CA ILE A 53 -14.35 2.98 -1.22
C ILE A 53 -12.95 3.61 -1.24
N ASP A 54 -12.84 4.87 -0.83
CA ASP A 54 -11.66 5.68 -1.10
C ASP A 54 -10.38 5.09 -0.50
N PHE A 55 -10.40 4.61 0.75
CA PHE A 55 -9.22 4.01 1.38
C PHE A 55 -8.74 2.71 0.71
N ARG A 56 -9.56 2.10 -0.15
CA ARG A 56 -9.28 0.87 -0.92
C ARG A 56 -8.87 1.12 -2.36
N ARG A 57 -8.66 2.37 -2.76
CA ARG A 57 -8.11 2.71 -4.08
C ARG A 57 -6.59 2.78 -4.01
N VAL A 58 -5.89 2.18 -4.98
CA VAL A 58 -4.42 2.23 -5.04
C VAL A 58 -3.94 3.67 -5.09
N SER A 59 -4.57 4.51 -5.93
CA SER A 59 -4.23 5.93 -6.06
C SER A 59 -4.38 6.71 -4.75
N THR A 60 -5.37 6.36 -3.93
CA THR A 60 -5.58 7.00 -2.62
C THR A 60 -4.51 6.57 -1.63
N GLN A 61 -4.23 5.27 -1.53
CA GLN A 61 -3.15 4.77 -0.68
C GLN A 61 -1.79 5.32 -1.11
N TYR A 62 -1.51 5.39 -2.41
CA TYR A 62 -0.30 6.01 -2.96
C TYR A 62 -0.17 7.48 -2.53
N THR A 63 -1.23 8.27 -2.70
CA THR A 63 -1.24 9.69 -2.30
C THR A 63 -0.96 9.83 -0.82
N PHE A 64 -1.62 9.04 0.03
CA PHE A 64 -1.41 9.04 1.47
C PHE A 64 0.05 8.67 1.83
N LEU A 65 0.56 7.58 1.29
CA LEU A 65 1.93 7.12 1.56
C LEU A 65 2.94 8.19 1.14
N LYS A 66 2.81 8.77 -0.04
CA LYS A 66 3.69 9.83 -0.54
C LYS A 66 3.70 11.08 0.36
N ARG A 67 2.62 11.38 1.05
CA ARG A 67 2.49 12.54 1.93
C ARG A 67 3.05 12.31 3.32
N TYR A 68 2.93 11.10 3.85
CA TYR A 68 3.15 10.83 5.28
C TYR A 68 4.32 9.94 5.61
N VAL A 69 4.85 9.17 4.66
CA VAL A 69 5.93 8.23 4.95
C VAL A 69 7.14 8.44 4.06
N GLU A 70 8.26 7.80 4.42
CA GLU A 70 9.49 7.91 3.66
C GLU A 70 9.39 7.17 2.32
N SER A 71 9.86 7.84 1.25
CA SER A 71 10.02 7.26 -0.09
C SER A 71 11.47 6.83 -0.30
N TYR A 72 11.65 5.70 -0.96
CA TYR A 72 12.95 5.11 -1.29
C TYR A 72 13.11 4.95 -2.80
N SER A 73 14.29 4.52 -3.25
CA SER A 73 14.55 4.24 -4.65
C SER A 73 13.60 3.18 -5.20
N THR A 74 13.11 3.40 -6.41
CA THR A 74 12.34 2.44 -7.21
C THR A 74 13.22 1.66 -8.19
N ASP A 75 14.54 1.95 -8.21
CA ASP A 75 15.46 1.28 -9.09
C ASP A 75 15.67 -0.17 -8.66
N TYR A 76 15.50 -1.08 -9.62
CA TYR A 76 15.72 -2.50 -9.38
C TYR A 76 17.19 -2.82 -8.99
N GLU A 77 18.15 -1.97 -9.36
CA GLU A 77 19.54 -2.14 -8.93
C GLU A 77 19.72 -1.99 -7.42
N ASP A 78 18.80 -1.26 -6.76
CA ASP A 78 18.77 -1.06 -5.31
C ASP A 78 17.93 -2.13 -4.56
N ILE A 79 17.65 -3.26 -5.20
CA ILE A 79 16.75 -4.32 -4.70
C ILE A 79 17.12 -4.83 -3.29
N MET A 80 18.39 -4.72 -2.91
CA MET A 80 18.85 -5.13 -1.58
C MET A 80 18.37 -4.19 -0.46
N GLU A 81 17.94 -2.99 -0.81
CA GLU A 81 17.38 -1.99 0.13
C GLU A 81 15.86 -2.10 0.31
N PHE A 82 15.22 -2.99 -0.45
CA PHE A 82 13.80 -3.30 -0.31
C PHE A 82 13.61 -4.17 0.92
N ASN A 83 13.18 -3.56 2.02
CA ASN A 83 13.08 -4.22 3.31
C ASN A 83 11.70 -4.89 3.51
N PRO A 84 11.62 -5.95 4.33
CA PRO A 84 10.35 -6.53 4.73
C PRO A 84 9.37 -5.49 5.25
N GLY A 85 8.14 -5.52 4.77
CA GLY A 85 7.10 -4.56 5.12
C GLY A 85 7.11 -3.27 4.31
N ASP A 86 8.09 -3.04 3.45
CA ASP A 86 8.04 -1.95 2.48
C ASP A 86 6.85 -2.13 1.53
N ILE A 87 6.28 -1.03 1.10
CA ILE A 87 5.12 -1.00 0.22
C ILE A 87 5.56 -0.50 -1.14
N LEU A 88 5.23 -1.27 -2.19
CA LEU A 88 5.54 -0.93 -3.57
C LEU A 88 4.24 -0.61 -4.32
N THR A 89 4.26 0.43 -5.14
CA THR A 89 3.23 0.69 -6.14
C THR A 89 3.80 0.49 -7.53
N PHE A 90 2.94 0.11 -8.46
CA PHE A 90 3.30 -0.22 -9.84
C PHE A 90 2.41 0.54 -10.81
N ASP A 91 2.95 0.83 -12.02
CA ASP A 91 2.22 1.37 -13.16
C ASP A 91 1.36 2.60 -12.79
N ASP A 92 2.00 3.65 -12.25
CA ASP A 92 1.32 4.89 -11.81
C ASP A 92 0.16 4.66 -10.81
N ALA A 93 0.37 3.73 -9.87
CA ALA A 93 -0.60 3.35 -8.84
C ALA A 93 -1.81 2.53 -9.37
N ASP A 94 -1.55 1.67 -10.33
CA ASP A 94 -2.54 0.68 -10.81
C ASP A 94 -2.54 -0.59 -9.95
N HIS A 95 -1.39 -0.93 -9.36
CA HIS A 95 -1.24 -2.06 -8.43
C HIS A 95 -0.39 -1.69 -7.21
N ILE A 96 -0.57 -2.43 -6.11
CA ILE A 96 0.16 -2.25 -4.86
C ILE A 96 0.45 -3.60 -4.21
N ALA A 97 1.64 -3.73 -3.62
CA ALA A 97 2.08 -4.95 -2.95
C ALA A 97 2.98 -4.63 -1.75
N MET A 98 3.22 -5.61 -0.89
CA MET A 98 4.16 -5.51 0.23
C MET A 98 5.38 -6.40 0.00
N VAL A 99 6.54 -5.92 0.38
CA VAL A 99 7.79 -6.68 0.34
C VAL A 99 7.81 -7.69 1.47
N SER A 100 8.05 -8.97 1.14
CA SER A 100 8.21 -10.06 2.09
C SER A 100 9.61 -10.10 2.72
N ASP A 101 9.74 -10.77 3.86
CA ASP A 101 11.04 -11.13 4.46
C ASP A 101 11.72 -12.29 3.73
N LYS A 102 10.96 -13.04 2.91
CA LYS A 102 11.48 -14.12 2.08
C LYS A 102 12.16 -13.59 0.84
N ARG A 103 13.32 -14.16 0.52
CA ARG A 103 14.10 -13.85 -0.70
C ARG A 103 14.40 -15.10 -1.48
N ASN A 104 14.49 -14.98 -2.79
CA ASN A 104 14.93 -16.06 -3.66
C ASN A 104 16.48 -16.25 -3.60
N ALA A 105 17.00 -17.22 -4.34
CA ALA A 105 18.44 -17.54 -4.36
C ALA A 105 19.32 -16.38 -4.87
N LYS A 106 18.75 -15.41 -5.59
CA LYS A 106 19.44 -14.19 -6.07
C LYS A 106 19.37 -13.04 -5.06
N GLY A 107 18.69 -13.20 -3.92
CA GLY A 107 18.48 -12.17 -2.92
C GLY A 107 17.31 -11.24 -3.23
N ILE A 108 16.48 -11.55 -4.23
CA ILE A 108 15.32 -10.76 -4.62
C ILE A 108 14.16 -11.09 -3.69
N PRO A 109 13.50 -10.08 -3.08
CA PRO A 109 12.40 -10.33 -2.16
C PRO A 109 11.15 -10.84 -2.89
N TYR A 110 10.40 -11.71 -2.19
CA TYR A 110 9.06 -12.06 -2.59
C TYR A 110 8.11 -10.88 -2.36
N LEU A 111 6.98 -10.89 -3.05
CA LEU A 111 5.88 -9.94 -2.84
C LEU A 111 4.72 -10.63 -2.14
N ILE A 112 4.11 -9.94 -1.17
CA ILE A 112 2.83 -10.31 -0.57
C ILE A 112 1.78 -9.42 -1.23
N GLN A 113 0.84 -10.05 -1.96
CA GLN A 113 -0.14 -9.32 -2.76
C GLN A 113 -1.41 -10.13 -3.02
N ASN A 114 -2.48 -9.42 -3.40
CA ASN A 114 -3.63 -9.97 -4.09
C ASN A 114 -3.60 -9.45 -5.52
N ARG A 115 -3.39 -10.35 -6.49
CA ARG A 115 -3.23 -9.99 -7.90
C ARG A 115 -4.49 -10.26 -8.71
N ASP A 116 -4.75 -11.51 -8.97
CA ASP A 116 -5.88 -11.99 -9.77
C ASP A 116 -6.27 -13.42 -9.38
N GLU A 117 -7.33 -13.94 -9.98
CA GLU A 117 -7.88 -15.30 -9.70
C GLU A 117 -6.94 -16.45 -10.11
N THR A 118 -5.89 -16.19 -10.87
CA THR A 118 -4.88 -17.20 -11.23
C THR A 118 -3.78 -17.36 -10.19
N GLN A 119 -3.78 -16.51 -9.17
CA GLN A 119 -2.81 -16.52 -8.10
C GLN A 119 -3.04 -17.71 -7.17
N GLU A 120 -2.04 -18.58 -7.02
CA GLU A 120 -2.11 -19.76 -6.13
C GLU A 120 -1.71 -19.41 -4.70
N GLU A 121 -0.66 -18.58 -4.53
CA GLU A 121 -0.11 -18.20 -3.23
C GLU A 121 -0.10 -16.67 -3.10
N LYS A 122 -0.32 -16.17 -1.87
CA LYS A 122 -0.29 -14.72 -1.60
C LYS A 122 1.12 -14.15 -1.52
N GLU A 123 2.10 -14.99 -1.23
CA GLU A 123 3.52 -14.66 -1.21
C GLU A 123 4.21 -15.29 -2.42
N GLU A 124 4.61 -14.46 -3.38
CA GLU A 124 5.10 -14.90 -4.69
C GLU A 124 6.49 -14.37 -5.02
N ASP A 125 7.33 -15.21 -5.66
CA ASP A 125 8.59 -14.79 -6.30
C ASP A 125 8.29 -14.17 -7.67
N ARG A 126 7.80 -12.93 -7.68
CA ARG A 126 7.27 -12.27 -8.87
C ARG A 126 8.01 -11.01 -9.29
N LEU A 127 8.80 -10.41 -8.40
CA LEU A 127 9.36 -9.07 -8.64
C LEU A 127 10.29 -9.02 -9.86
N GLU A 128 10.99 -10.12 -10.15
CA GLU A 128 11.89 -10.23 -11.30
C GLU A 128 11.17 -10.50 -12.63
N ILE A 129 9.99 -11.11 -12.57
CA ILE A 129 9.25 -11.56 -13.75
C ILE A 129 7.99 -10.74 -14.05
N THR A 130 7.67 -9.75 -13.20
CA THR A 130 6.60 -8.81 -13.50
C THR A 130 7.05 -7.86 -14.61
N ASP A 131 6.15 -7.53 -15.50
CA ASP A 131 6.32 -6.50 -16.54
C ASP A 131 5.86 -5.12 -16.07
N MET A 132 5.33 -5.03 -14.84
CA MET A 132 4.91 -3.77 -14.21
C MET A 132 6.12 -2.97 -13.73
N GLU A 133 6.09 -1.66 -13.98
CA GLU A 133 7.10 -0.71 -13.51
C GLU A 133 6.87 -0.37 -12.03
N ILE A 134 7.93 -0.39 -11.20
CA ILE A 134 7.84 0.10 -9.81
C ILE A 134 7.80 1.62 -9.84
N THR A 135 6.68 2.21 -9.44
CA THR A 135 6.45 3.67 -9.47
C THR A 135 6.44 4.31 -8.07
N GLY A 136 6.46 3.50 -7.02
CA GLY A 136 6.61 3.97 -5.64
C GLY A 136 7.21 2.90 -4.73
N HIS A 137 8.04 3.35 -3.78
CA HIS A 137 8.64 2.52 -2.75
C HIS A 137 8.58 3.28 -1.43
N PHE A 138 7.83 2.77 -0.47
CA PHE A 138 7.49 3.43 0.77
C PHE A 138 7.77 2.53 1.97
N ARG A 139 8.20 3.15 3.08
CA ARG A 139 8.34 2.46 4.37
C ARG A 139 7.46 3.11 5.42
N PHE A 140 6.43 2.38 5.86
CA PHE A 140 5.52 2.89 6.88
C PHE A 140 6.23 2.91 8.25
N THR A 141 6.36 4.10 8.82
CA THR A 141 6.96 4.33 10.12
C THR A 141 6.12 5.29 10.95
N TYR A 142 6.10 5.11 12.28
CA TYR A 142 5.44 6.04 13.19
C TYR A 142 6.30 7.29 13.35
N ASN A 143 6.06 8.30 12.51
CA ASN A 143 6.74 9.57 12.50
C ASN A 143 5.87 10.70 13.10
N ASN A 144 6.42 11.92 13.15
CA ASN A 144 5.72 13.07 13.71
C ASN A 144 4.46 13.47 12.94
N ASP A 145 4.41 13.27 11.64
CA ASP A 145 3.26 13.65 10.81
C ASP A 145 2.12 12.65 10.97
N ILE A 146 2.43 11.34 10.97
CA ILE A 146 1.47 10.30 11.35
C ILE A 146 0.93 10.53 12.76
N LYS A 147 1.80 10.87 13.73
CA LYS A 147 1.38 11.19 15.11
C LYS A 147 0.43 12.38 15.18
N LYS A 148 0.69 13.45 14.42
CA LYS A 148 -0.20 14.63 14.34
C LYS A 148 -1.55 14.27 13.74
N LEU A 149 -1.52 13.51 12.63
CA LEU A 149 -2.74 13.06 11.96
C LEU A 149 -3.62 12.24 12.90
N ILE A 150 -3.05 11.21 13.56
CA ILE A 150 -3.78 10.36 14.52
C ILE A 150 -4.41 11.18 15.64
N LYS A 151 -3.71 12.20 16.15
CA LYS A 151 -4.27 13.09 17.19
C LYS A 151 -5.42 13.97 16.71
N SER A 152 -5.61 14.12 15.41
CA SER A 152 -6.69 14.93 14.82
C SER A 152 -7.95 14.10 14.48
N ILE A 153 -7.87 12.77 14.57
CA ILE A 153 -8.99 11.84 14.43
C ILE A 153 -9.80 11.81 15.71
#